data_3a52ce9c37682bf34bf0c119b891cd7d
#
_entry.id   3a52ce9c37682bf34bf0c119b891cd7d
#
_cell.length_a   1.000
_cell.length_b   1.000
_cell.length_c   1.000
_cell.angle_alpha   90.00
_cell.angle_beta   90.00
_cell.angle_gamma   90.00
#
_symmetry.space_group_name_H-M   'P 1'
#
loop_
_entity.id
_entity.type
_entity.pdbx_description
1 polymer ?
#
loop_
_entity_poly.entity_id
_entity_poly.type
_entity_poly.pdbx_seq_one_letter_code
_entity_poly.pdbx_strand_id
1 'polypeptide(L)'
;DEGIDGIIKEDILGFNHISIQAKRYALDNNVQRHEVQSFVGAVAGTPSKKGVFITTSDYSKGAMEYVESLNGSPTIILINGQQLTEYIYDYGLGLQTEKVLKVMKMDMDYWDAMDNA
;
A
#
# COMPACT_ATOMS: atom_id res chain seq x y z
N ASP A 1 2.42 -5.25 13.85
CA ASP A 1 2.44 -3.81 13.89
C ASP A 1 1.24 -3.24 13.14
N GLU A 2 0.45 -2.43 13.80
CA GLU A 2 -0.87 -2.01 13.31
C GLU A 2 -0.85 -1.20 12.03
N GLY A 3 0.27 -0.60 11.67
CA GLY A 3 0.35 0.25 10.49
C GLY A 3 1.06 -0.38 9.31
N ILE A 4 1.58 -1.59 9.46
CA ILE A 4 2.42 -2.20 8.42
C ILE A 4 2.00 -3.65 8.21
N ASP A 5 1.64 -3.99 6.96
CA ASP A 5 1.22 -5.34 6.59
C ASP A 5 2.39 -6.21 6.15
N GLY A 6 3.44 -5.61 5.64
CA GLY A 6 4.57 -6.36 5.12
C GLY A 6 5.80 -5.49 4.90
N ILE A 7 6.91 -6.14 4.61
CA ILE A 7 8.19 -5.47 4.39
C ILE A 7 8.86 -6.10 3.16
N ILE A 8 9.36 -5.24 2.27
CA ILE A 8 10.19 -5.66 1.15
C ILE A 8 11.63 -5.27 1.46
N LYS A 9 12.53 -6.23 1.40
CA LYS A 9 13.96 -5.97 1.59
C LYS A 9 14.57 -5.54 0.26
N GLU A 10 15.29 -4.42 0.27
CA GLU A 10 15.97 -3.92 -0.93
C GLU A 10 17.37 -4.52 -1.09
N ASP A 11 17.95 -5.05 -0.02
CA ASP A 11 19.28 -5.64 -0.05
C ASP A 11 19.30 -6.99 0.68
N ILE A 12 20.32 -7.78 0.39
CA ILE A 12 20.45 -9.13 0.94
C ILE A 12 20.56 -9.10 2.47
N LEU A 13 21.21 -8.10 3.02
CA LEU A 13 21.44 -8.01 4.46
C LEU A 13 20.23 -7.41 5.20
N GLY A 14 19.30 -6.78 4.47
CA GLY A 14 18.12 -6.21 5.06
C GLY A 14 18.32 -4.88 5.75
N PHE A 15 19.39 -4.15 5.43
CA PHE A 15 19.60 -2.80 5.95
C PHE A 15 18.60 -1.82 5.40
N ASN A 16 18.22 -1.98 4.14
CA ASN A 16 17.22 -1.16 3.50
C ASN A 16 15.98 -1.98 3.22
N HIS A 17 14.83 -1.47 3.62
CA HIS A 17 13.56 -2.13 3.36
C HIS A 17 12.44 -1.11 3.20
N ILE A 18 11.38 -1.55 2.54
CA ILE A 18 10.18 -0.75 2.31
C ILE A 18 9.04 -1.39 3.08
N SER A 19 8.38 -0.58 3.90
CA SER A 19 7.18 -1.00 4.63
C SER A 19 5.97 -0.86 3.71
N ILE A 20 5.05 -1.82 3.76
CA ILE A 20 3.87 -1.84 2.91
C ILE A 20 2.62 -1.90 3.77
N GLN A 21 1.63 -1.09 3.41
CA GLN A 21 0.28 -1.15 3.92
C GLN A 21 -0.66 -1.29 2.72
N ALA A 22 -1.60 -2.22 2.79
CA ALA A 22 -2.59 -2.40 1.74
C ALA A 22 -3.99 -2.31 2.35
N LYS A 23 -4.87 -1.56 1.68
CA LYS A 23 -6.27 -1.44 2.08
C LYS A 23 -7.14 -1.72 0.87
N ARG A 24 -7.95 -2.77 0.98
CA ARG A 24 -8.94 -3.05 -0.04
C ARG A 24 -10.26 -2.40 0.32
N TYR A 25 -10.59 -1.34 -0.39
CA TYR A 25 -11.81 -0.57 -0.18
C TYR A 25 -12.66 -0.55 -1.44
N ALA A 26 -13.97 -0.39 -1.29
CA ALA A 26 -14.86 -0.13 -2.40
C ALA A 26 -14.47 1.18 -3.09
N LEU A 27 -14.78 1.31 -4.37
CA LEU A 27 -14.34 2.44 -5.19
C LEU A 27 -14.77 3.81 -4.63
N ASP A 28 -15.86 3.85 -3.91
CA ASP A 28 -16.39 5.07 -3.31
C ASP A 28 -15.91 5.30 -1.87
N ASN A 29 -15.08 4.41 -1.34
CA ASN A 29 -14.59 4.49 0.03
C ASN A 29 -13.09 4.83 0.02
N ASN A 30 -12.78 6.11 -0.06
CA ASN A 30 -11.39 6.57 -0.14
C ASN A 30 -10.66 6.43 1.18
N VAL A 31 -9.36 6.18 1.09
CA VAL A 31 -8.46 6.16 2.24
C VAL A 31 -8.35 7.59 2.79
N GLN A 32 -8.61 7.75 4.07
CA GLN A 32 -8.66 9.04 4.73
C GLN A 32 -7.31 9.42 5.34
N ARG A 33 -7.17 10.71 5.64
CA ARG A 33 -5.93 11.25 6.19
C ARG A 33 -5.44 10.49 7.43
N HIS A 34 -6.33 10.18 8.38
CA HIS A 34 -5.93 9.52 9.62
C HIS A 34 -5.33 8.13 9.39
N GLU A 35 -5.78 7.44 8.34
CA GLU A 35 -5.23 6.12 7.99
C GLU A 35 -3.81 6.24 7.46
N VAL A 36 -3.57 7.24 6.63
CA VAL A 36 -2.23 7.54 6.11
C VAL A 36 -1.32 8.02 7.22
N GLN A 37 -1.83 8.85 8.13
CA GLN A 37 -1.05 9.32 9.29
C GLN A 37 -0.58 8.16 10.16
N SER A 38 -1.44 7.17 10.41
CA SER A 38 -1.04 5.98 11.18
C SER A 38 0.08 5.22 10.49
N PHE A 39 -0.02 5.04 9.18
CA PHE A 39 1.01 4.36 8.41
C PHE A 39 2.33 5.15 8.44
N VAL A 40 2.26 6.45 8.22
CA VAL A 40 3.45 7.30 8.24
C VAL A 40 4.14 7.24 9.60
N GLY A 41 3.38 7.25 10.68
CA GLY A 41 3.93 7.10 12.02
C GLY A 41 4.68 5.79 12.21
N ALA A 42 4.11 4.69 11.72
CA ALA A 42 4.75 3.38 11.79
C ALA A 42 6.04 3.35 10.94
N VAL A 43 6.00 3.91 9.73
CA VAL A 43 7.18 3.96 8.84
C VAL A 43 8.28 4.82 9.44
N ALA A 44 7.93 5.94 10.06
CA ALA A 44 8.91 6.82 10.71
C ALA A 44 9.67 6.11 11.83
N GLY A 45 9.07 5.09 12.44
CA GLY A 45 9.71 4.27 13.46
C GLY A 45 10.65 3.21 12.92
N THR A 46 10.74 3.02 11.60
CA THR A 46 11.63 2.04 10.98
C THR A 46 12.97 2.67 10.62
N PRO A 47 14.06 1.87 10.55
CA PRO A 47 15.37 2.42 10.17
C PRO A 47 15.41 3.01 8.76
N SER A 48 14.72 2.39 7.81
CA SER A 48 14.76 2.82 6.39
C SER A 48 13.87 4.01 6.10
N LYS A 49 12.79 4.19 6.86
CA LYS A 49 11.84 5.29 6.72
C LYS A 49 11.27 5.41 5.30
N LYS A 50 10.97 4.27 4.71
CA LYS A 50 10.37 4.18 3.38
C LYS A 50 9.10 3.34 3.45
N GLY A 51 8.03 3.83 2.85
CA GLY A 51 6.75 3.13 2.87
C GLY A 51 5.96 3.31 1.59
N VAL A 52 5.20 2.27 1.25
CA VAL A 52 4.24 2.29 0.14
C VAL A 52 2.87 1.92 0.70
N PHE A 53 1.90 2.79 0.49
CA PHE A 53 0.51 2.54 0.85
C PHE A 53 -0.25 2.25 -0.43
N ILE A 54 -0.93 1.11 -0.49
CA ILE A 54 -1.67 0.65 -1.67
C ILE A 54 -3.14 0.53 -1.32
N THR A 55 -4.02 1.03 -2.19
CA THR A 55 -5.45 0.82 -2.03
C THR A 55 -6.10 0.48 -3.36
N THR A 56 -7.20 -0.25 -3.30
CA THR A 56 -8.05 -0.52 -4.47
C THR A 56 -8.97 0.67 -4.80
N SER A 57 -9.14 1.60 -3.89
CA SER A 57 -9.92 2.81 -4.09
C SER A 57 -9.00 3.99 -4.45
N ASP A 58 -9.17 5.12 -3.79
CA ASP A 58 -8.33 6.30 -3.98
C ASP A 58 -8.06 6.92 -2.62
N TYR A 59 -7.37 8.03 -2.61
CA TYR A 59 -7.04 8.77 -1.39
C TYR A 59 -7.82 10.06 -1.33
N SER A 60 -8.24 10.44 -0.13
CA SER A 60 -8.86 11.75 0.07
C SER A 60 -7.85 12.86 -0.22
N LYS A 61 -8.36 14.04 -0.50
CA LYS A 61 -7.51 15.22 -0.69
C LYS A 61 -6.63 15.46 0.53
N GLY A 62 -7.20 15.32 1.73
CA GLY A 62 -6.46 15.49 2.97
C GLY A 62 -5.34 14.49 3.14
N ALA A 63 -5.55 13.24 2.70
CA ALA A 63 -4.50 12.22 2.73
C ALA A 63 -3.33 12.59 1.82
N MET A 64 -3.63 13.01 0.60
CA MET A 64 -2.60 13.41 -0.36
C MET A 64 -1.83 14.64 0.10
N GLU A 65 -2.53 15.64 0.60
CA GLU A 65 -1.90 16.86 1.13
C GLU A 65 -0.99 16.56 2.31
N TYR A 66 -1.40 15.63 3.17
CA TYR A 66 -0.59 15.22 4.31
C TYR A 66 0.75 14.64 3.87
N VAL A 67 0.74 13.74 2.87
CA VAL A 67 1.97 13.13 2.36
C VAL A 67 2.87 14.19 1.73
N GLU A 68 2.30 15.12 0.97
CA GLU A 68 3.07 16.23 0.40
C GLU A 68 3.73 17.09 1.50
N SER A 69 3.08 17.25 2.62
CA SER A 69 3.60 18.05 3.72
C SER A 69 4.83 17.46 4.40
N LEU A 70 5.07 16.17 4.19
CA LEU A 70 6.22 15.47 4.78
C LEU A 70 7.56 15.88 4.16
N ASN A 71 7.53 16.46 2.97
CA ASN A 71 8.72 16.87 2.23
C ASN A 71 9.75 15.74 2.06
N GLY A 72 9.24 14.52 1.86
CA GLY A 72 10.07 13.35 1.58
C GLY A 72 10.69 12.65 2.78
N SER A 73 10.31 13.01 4.00
CA SER A 73 10.83 12.33 5.20
C SER A 73 9.71 12.08 6.22
N PRO A 74 9.31 10.84 6.45
CA PRO A 74 9.72 9.62 5.73
C PRO A 74 9.27 9.65 4.26
N THR A 75 9.88 8.80 3.44
CA THR A 75 9.50 8.68 2.03
C THR A 75 8.26 7.82 1.90
N ILE A 76 7.17 8.40 1.48
CA ILE A 76 5.88 7.70 1.38
C ILE A 76 5.36 7.81 -0.04
N ILE A 77 5.03 6.66 -0.62
CA ILE A 77 4.40 6.56 -1.93
C ILE A 77 2.97 6.06 -1.73
N LEU A 78 2.01 6.76 -2.33
CA LEU A 78 0.61 6.36 -2.35
C LEU A 78 0.28 5.79 -3.73
N ILE A 79 -0.28 4.58 -3.76
CA ILE A 79 -0.70 3.93 -5.01
C ILE A 79 -2.19 3.65 -4.90
N ASN A 80 -2.99 4.24 -5.80
CA ASN A 80 -4.42 3.99 -5.84
C ASN A 80 -4.75 2.79 -6.75
N GLY A 81 -6.03 2.43 -6.82
CA GLY A 81 -6.47 1.26 -7.59
C GLY A 81 -6.16 1.37 -9.07
N GLN A 82 -6.29 2.56 -9.65
CA GLN A 82 -5.98 2.79 -11.06
C GLN A 82 -4.49 2.62 -11.33
N GLN A 83 -3.64 3.22 -10.51
CA GLN A 83 -2.19 3.09 -10.65
C GLN A 83 -1.73 1.65 -10.44
N LEU A 84 -2.32 0.96 -9.48
CA LEU A 84 -2.02 -0.45 -9.24
C LEU A 84 -2.32 -1.30 -10.47
N THR A 85 -3.47 -1.09 -11.09
CA THR A 85 -3.86 -1.79 -12.31
C THR A 85 -2.88 -1.50 -13.44
N GLU A 86 -2.49 -0.24 -13.61
CA GLU A 86 -1.52 0.16 -14.63
C GLU A 86 -0.17 -0.51 -14.42
N TYR A 87 0.32 -0.56 -13.19
CA TYR A 87 1.59 -1.21 -12.87
C TYR A 87 1.54 -2.71 -13.14
N ILE A 88 0.45 -3.38 -12.78
CA ILE A 88 0.28 -4.80 -13.06
C ILE A 88 0.34 -5.04 -14.58
N TYR A 89 -0.33 -4.21 -15.35
CA TYR A 89 -0.39 -4.33 -16.80
C TYR A 89 0.97 -4.00 -17.44
N ASP A 90 1.54 -2.83 -17.09
CA ASP A 90 2.75 -2.32 -17.75
C ASP A 90 3.98 -3.16 -17.45
N TYR A 91 4.09 -3.69 -16.25
CA TYR A 91 5.27 -4.45 -15.83
C TYR A 91 5.08 -5.95 -15.92
N GLY A 92 3.92 -6.41 -16.40
CA GLY A 92 3.65 -7.84 -16.52
C GLY A 92 3.68 -8.59 -15.21
N LEU A 93 3.41 -7.92 -14.10
CA LEU A 93 3.47 -8.53 -12.76
C LEU A 93 2.55 -9.73 -12.65
N GLY A 94 1.45 -9.72 -13.39
CA GLY A 94 0.52 -10.82 -13.43
C GLY A 94 1.07 -12.11 -14.05
N LEU A 95 2.08 -12.00 -14.88
CA LEU A 95 2.68 -13.16 -15.55
C LEU A 95 3.89 -13.70 -14.82
N GLN A 96 4.63 -12.83 -14.15
CA GLN A 96 5.92 -13.19 -13.53
C GLN A 96 5.81 -13.42 -12.03
N THR A 97 4.75 -12.97 -11.41
CA THR A 97 4.59 -13.04 -9.97
C THR A 97 3.27 -13.71 -9.63
N GLU A 98 3.15 -14.98 -10.03
CA GLU A 98 1.97 -15.77 -9.68
C GLU A 98 1.65 -15.72 -8.18
N LYS A 99 2.69 -15.66 -7.35
CA LYS A 99 2.49 -15.57 -5.90
C LYS A 99 1.80 -14.28 -5.49
N VAL A 100 2.20 -13.16 -6.08
CA VAL A 100 1.56 -11.87 -5.79
C VAL A 100 0.12 -11.88 -6.28
N LEU A 101 -0.12 -12.41 -7.48
CA LEU A 101 -1.47 -12.54 -8.01
C LEU A 101 -2.32 -13.48 -7.16
N LYS A 102 -1.76 -14.58 -6.68
CA LYS A 102 -2.47 -15.48 -5.79
C LYS A 102 -2.87 -14.79 -4.50
N VAL A 103 -1.96 -14.02 -3.91
CA VAL A 103 -2.27 -13.26 -2.69
C VAL A 103 -3.38 -12.25 -2.96
N MET A 104 -3.27 -11.50 -4.04
CA MET A 104 -4.30 -10.53 -4.42
C MET A 104 -5.63 -11.22 -4.70
N LYS A 105 -5.62 -12.35 -5.40
CA LYS A 105 -6.81 -13.11 -5.69
C LYS A 105 -7.45 -13.68 -4.43
N MET A 106 -6.66 -14.19 -3.52
CA MET A 106 -7.15 -14.67 -2.23
C MET A 106 -7.81 -13.55 -1.43
N ASP A 107 -7.21 -12.39 -1.41
CA ASP A 107 -7.80 -11.21 -0.78
C ASP A 107 -9.13 -10.85 -1.43
N MET A 108 -9.19 -10.87 -2.75
CA MET A 108 -10.42 -10.60 -3.49
C MET A 108 -11.51 -11.62 -3.15
N ASP A 109 -11.15 -12.89 -3.14
CA ASP A 109 -12.10 -13.95 -2.80
C ASP A 109 -12.60 -13.80 -1.36
N TYR A 110 -11.71 -13.48 -0.45
CA TYR A 110 -12.04 -13.23 0.95
C TYR A 110 -13.01 -12.06 1.09
N TRP A 111 -12.74 -10.96 0.41
CA TRP A 111 -13.60 -9.78 0.45
C TRP A 111 -14.96 -10.04 -0.19
N ASP A 112 -14.98 -10.75 -1.32
CA ASP A 112 -16.22 -11.11 -1.97
C ASP A 112 -17.09 -11.98 -1.06
N ALA A 113 -16.47 -12.91 -0.34
CA ALA A 113 -17.18 -13.74 0.62
C ALA A 113 -17.76 -12.90 1.77
N MET A 114 -17.04 -11.88 2.23
CA MET A 114 -17.53 -10.96 3.26
C MET A 114 -18.67 -10.09 2.74
N ASP A 115 -18.53 -9.57 1.53
CA ASP A 115 -19.55 -8.70 0.92
C ASP A 115 -20.85 -9.44 0.67
N ASN A 116 -20.76 -10.73 0.40
CA ASN A 116 -21.92 -11.58 0.12
C ASN A 116 -22.53 -12.21 1.38
N ALA A 117 -21.88 -12.03 2.49
CA ALA A 117 -22.40 -12.52 3.75
C ALA A 117 -23.34 -11.51 4.40
#